data_7418bf1ffcc3c80420fda1658d9d331d
#
_entry.id   7418bf1ffcc3c80420fda1658d9d331d
#
_cell.length_a   1.000
_cell.length_b   1.000
_cell.length_c   1.000
_cell.angle_alpha   90.00
_cell.angle_beta   90.00
_cell.angle_gamma   90.00
#
_symmetry.space_group_name_H-M   'P 1'
#
loop_
_entity.id
_entity.type
_entity.pdbx_description
1 polymer ?
#
loop_
_entity_poly.entity_id
_entity_poly.type
_entity_poly.pdbx_seq_one_letter_code
_entity_poly.pdbx_strand_id
1 'polypeptide(L)'
;MLQICEKGVRPLAVIKSERTTSEMEFLSNARKLQIYTIQKCVGFPKRYTFYVSQPIANCAVRIYENVKKGNSIYPLNQHEAQLRRDCFLSAYAELQSLVSQLEVAQELFGIEMQTLKYWMEIVDAEIRLVKAVLKNDRARYKTLPQ
;
A
#
# COMPACT_ATOMS: atom_id res chain seq x y z
N MET A 1 -16.58 -26.61 -6.35
CA MET A 1 -15.42 -25.95 -5.76
C MET A 1 -15.57 -24.45 -5.70
N LEU A 2 -15.84 -23.80 -6.82
CA LEU A 2 -16.09 -22.35 -6.85
C LEU A 2 -17.30 -21.95 -5.99
N GLN A 3 -18.35 -22.74 -5.97
CA GLN A 3 -19.53 -22.46 -5.17
C GLN A 3 -19.26 -22.51 -3.65
N ILE A 4 -18.37 -23.40 -3.20
CA ILE A 4 -17.99 -23.51 -1.79
C ILE A 4 -17.19 -22.29 -1.39
N CYS A 5 -16.27 -21.87 -2.23
CA CYS A 5 -15.50 -20.64 -2.01
C CYS A 5 -16.40 -19.41 -2.00
N GLU A 6 -17.37 -19.36 -2.89
CA GLU A 6 -18.35 -18.28 -2.91
C GLU A 6 -19.21 -18.24 -1.66
N LYS A 7 -19.63 -19.39 -1.15
CA LYS A 7 -20.42 -19.46 0.08
C LYS A 7 -19.63 -19.00 1.30
N GLY A 8 -18.34 -19.34 1.36
CA GLY A 8 -17.48 -18.89 2.43
C GLY A 8 -17.12 -17.40 2.34
N VAL A 9 -17.06 -16.86 1.13
CA VAL A 9 -16.71 -15.47 0.88
C VAL A 9 -17.92 -14.53 0.97
N ARG A 10 -19.12 -15.01 0.65
CA ARG A 10 -20.33 -14.18 0.66
C ARG A 10 -20.62 -13.46 1.98
N PRO A 11 -20.59 -14.13 3.13
CA PRO A 11 -20.77 -13.42 4.40
C PRO A 11 -19.70 -12.34 4.64
N LEU A 12 -18.45 -12.65 4.27
CA LEU A 12 -17.35 -11.68 4.37
C LEU A 12 -17.53 -10.55 3.38
N ALA A 13 -18.03 -10.83 2.18
CA ALA A 13 -18.30 -9.79 1.17
C ALA A 13 -19.42 -8.85 1.64
N VAL A 14 -20.46 -9.36 2.26
CA VAL A 14 -21.53 -8.54 2.84
C VAL A 14 -20.98 -7.63 3.94
N ILE A 15 -20.18 -8.19 4.86
CA ILE A 15 -19.52 -7.41 5.90
C ILE A 15 -18.60 -6.34 5.28
N LYS A 16 -17.90 -6.69 4.21
CA LYS A 16 -17.03 -5.75 3.50
C LYS A 16 -17.81 -4.63 2.82
N SER A 17 -19.00 -4.90 2.32
CA SER A 17 -19.83 -3.88 1.69
C SER A 17 -20.33 -2.83 2.66
N GLU A 18 -20.39 -3.16 3.95
CA GLU A 18 -20.73 -2.22 5.01
C GLU A 18 -19.54 -1.35 5.42
N ARG A 19 -18.33 -1.74 5.04
CA ARG A 19 -17.14 -0.92 5.28
C ARG A 19 -17.15 0.28 4.35
N THR A 20 -16.54 1.35 4.81
CA THR A 20 -16.36 2.53 3.98
C THR A 20 -15.55 2.15 2.72
N THR A 21 -15.96 2.65 1.58
CA THR A 21 -15.31 2.42 0.30
C THR A 21 -13.80 2.68 0.37
N SER A 22 -13.42 3.70 1.12
CA SER A 22 -12.01 4.09 1.31
C SER A 22 -11.16 3.01 1.99
N GLU A 23 -11.72 2.25 2.93
CA GLU A 23 -10.99 1.17 3.62
C GLU A 23 -10.64 0.02 2.69
N MET A 24 -11.51 -0.24 1.71
CA MET A 24 -11.26 -1.25 0.70
C MET A 24 -10.25 -0.78 -0.34
N GLU A 25 -10.32 0.50 -0.70
CA GLU A 25 -9.50 1.07 -1.76
C GLU A 25 -8.02 1.06 -1.43
N PHE A 26 -7.59 1.48 -0.25
CA PHE A 26 -6.17 1.55 0.05
C PHE A 26 -5.51 0.17 0.10
N LEU A 27 -6.23 -0.85 0.55
CA LEU A 27 -5.71 -2.23 0.51
C LEU A 27 -5.61 -2.74 -0.92
N SER A 28 -6.67 -2.57 -1.69
CA SER A 28 -6.73 -2.99 -3.09
C SER A 28 -5.67 -2.29 -3.94
N ASN A 29 -5.52 -0.99 -3.75
CA ASN A 29 -4.56 -0.19 -4.50
C ASN A 29 -3.12 -0.52 -4.11
N ALA A 30 -2.84 -0.76 -2.83
CA ALA A 30 -1.51 -1.18 -2.37
C ALA A 30 -1.12 -2.54 -2.95
N ARG A 31 -2.07 -3.48 -3.00
CA ARG A 31 -1.86 -4.78 -3.63
C ARG A 31 -1.58 -4.64 -5.13
N LYS A 32 -2.35 -3.81 -5.81
CA LYS A 32 -2.14 -3.48 -7.23
C LYS A 32 -0.77 -2.87 -7.46
N LEU A 33 -0.34 -1.97 -6.58
CA LEU A 33 0.98 -1.35 -6.65
C LEU A 33 2.08 -2.39 -6.55
N GLN A 34 1.99 -3.32 -5.60
CA GLN A 34 2.98 -4.38 -5.43
C GLN A 34 3.08 -5.25 -6.69
N ILE A 35 1.95 -5.70 -7.23
CA ILE A 35 1.91 -6.55 -8.41
C ILE A 35 2.50 -5.82 -9.61
N TYR A 36 2.06 -4.62 -9.86
CA TYR A 36 2.55 -3.82 -11.00
C TYR A 36 4.06 -3.56 -10.88
N THR A 37 4.51 -3.19 -9.69
CA THR A 37 5.93 -2.93 -9.42
C THR A 37 6.80 -4.15 -9.72
N ILE A 38 6.42 -5.32 -9.23
CA ILE A 38 7.16 -6.56 -9.47
C ILE A 38 7.19 -6.88 -10.97
N GLN A 39 6.06 -6.77 -11.64
CA GLN A 39 5.97 -7.04 -13.08
C GLN A 39 6.90 -6.14 -13.88
N LYS A 40 7.00 -4.87 -13.54
CA LYS A 40 7.86 -3.93 -14.25
C LYS A 40 9.33 -4.10 -13.90
N CYS A 41 9.64 -4.39 -12.64
CA CYS A 41 11.02 -4.63 -12.20
C CYS A 41 11.66 -5.84 -12.88
N VAL A 42 10.88 -6.87 -13.18
CA VAL A 42 11.36 -8.04 -13.91
C VAL A 42 11.91 -7.67 -15.30
N GLY A 43 11.36 -6.63 -15.92
CA GLY A 43 11.82 -6.15 -17.22
C GLY A 43 12.99 -5.17 -17.18
N PHE A 44 13.46 -4.77 -16.00
CA PHE A 44 14.59 -3.85 -15.88
C PHE A 44 15.91 -4.52 -16.29
N PRO A 45 16.93 -3.70 -16.70
CA PRO A 45 18.23 -4.27 -17.05
C PRO A 45 18.84 -5.10 -15.92
N LYS A 46 19.31 -6.30 -16.23
CA LYS A 46 19.80 -7.27 -15.23
C LYS A 46 20.96 -6.73 -14.41
N ARG A 47 21.81 -5.89 -15.00
CA ARG A 47 22.96 -5.28 -14.29
C ARG A 47 22.54 -4.39 -13.13
N TYR A 48 21.28 -3.94 -13.10
CA TYR A 48 20.75 -3.09 -12.02
C TYR A 48 19.89 -3.87 -11.01
N THR A 49 19.85 -5.19 -11.08
CA THR A 49 18.97 -6.01 -10.24
C THR A 49 19.13 -5.70 -8.75
N PHE A 50 20.35 -5.73 -8.23
CA PHE A 50 20.62 -5.52 -6.81
C PHE A 50 20.50 -4.06 -6.38
N TYR A 51 20.83 -3.14 -7.28
CA TYR A 51 20.93 -1.71 -6.95
C TYR A 51 19.62 -0.97 -7.16
N VAL A 52 18.76 -1.44 -8.05
CA VAL A 52 17.54 -0.72 -8.46
C VAL A 52 16.31 -1.60 -8.40
N SER A 53 16.27 -2.71 -9.13
CA SER A 53 15.06 -3.53 -9.24
C SER A 53 14.63 -4.12 -7.90
N GLN A 54 15.55 -4.71 -7.16
CA GLN A 54 15.25 -5.36 -5.89
C GLN A 54 14.82 -4.34 -4.81
N PRO A 55 15.53 -3.23 -4.61
CA PRO A 55 15.05 -2.20 -3.69
C PRO A 55 13.66 -1.65 -4.02
N ILE A 56 13.36 -1.41 -5.29
CA ILE A 56 12.05 -0.94 -5.72
C ILE A 56 10.96 -1.97 -5.42
N ALA A 57 11.19 -3.22 -5.79
CA ALA A 57 10.24 -4.30 -5.51
C ALA A 57 10.02 -4.49 -4.01
N ASN A 58 11.09 -4.46 -3.21
CA ASN A 58 11.00 -4.58 -1.75
C ASN A 58 10.22 -3.42 -1.13
N CYS A 59 10.40 -2.22 -1.67
CA CYS A 59 9.65 -1.04 -1.23
C CYS A 59 8.15 -1.25 -1.39
N ALA A 60 7.72 -1.73 -2.55
CA ALA A 60 6.31 -2.01 -2.83
C ALA A 60 5.75 -3.10 -1.92
N VAL A 61 6.54 -4.15 -1.64
CA VAL A 61 6.17 -5.21 -0.69
C VAL A 61 5.92 -4.61 0.70
N ARG A 62 6.84 -3.76 1.18
CA ARG A 62 6.71 -3.14 2.51
C ARG A 62 5.51 -2.20 2.59
N ILE A 63 5.17 -1.50 1.52
CA ILE A 63 3.96 -0.67 1.48
C ILE A 63 2.72 -1.52 1.75
N TYR A 64 2.54 -2.58 1.00
CA TYR A 64 1.37 -3.45 1.18
C TYR A 64 1.35 -4.12 2.56
N GLU A 65 2.50 -4.61 3.02
CA GLU A 65 2.63 -5.19 4.36
C GLU A 65 2.18 -4.21 5.45
N ASN A 66 2.67 -2.98 5.38
CA ASN A 66 2.38 -1.97 6.40
C ASN A 66 0.91 -1.55 6.41
N VAL A 67 0.31 -1.33 5.26
CA VAL A 67 -1.12 -1.00 5.22
C VAL A 67 -1.97 -2.17 5.69
N LYS A 68 -1.57 -3.40 5.37
CA LYS A 68 -2.26 -4.61 5.83
C LYS A 68 -2.17 -4.77 7.34
N LYS A 69 -0.97 -4.60 7.90
CA LYS A 69 -0.74 -4.64 9.35
C LYS A 69 -1.55 -3.56 10.06
N GLY A 70 -1.46 -2.33 9.59
CA GLY A 70 -2.21 -1.22 10.19
C GLY A 70 -3.71 -1.48 10.16
N ASN A 71 -4.23 -1.95 9.05
CA ASN A 71 -5.65 -2.24 8.90
C ASN A 71 -6.12 -3.40 9.80
N SER A 72 -5.22 -4.28 10.22
CA SER A 72 -5.56 -5.40 11.09
C SER A 72 -5.66 -5.02 12.57
N ILE A 73 -5.20 -3.83 12.93
CA ILE A 73 -5.24 -3.34 14.32
C ILE A 73 -6.53 -2.54 14.51
N TYR A 74 -7.36 -3.00 15.44
CA TYR A 74 -8.57 -2.30 15.89
C TYR A 74 -8.32 -1.78 17.30
N PRO A 75 -7.90 -0.53 17.48
CA PRO A 75 -7.41 -0.04 18.77
C PRO A 75 -8.48 -0.02 19.87
N LEU A 76 -8.10 -0.49 21.04
CA LEU A 76 -8.89 -0.39 22.26
C LEU A 76 -8.31 0.65 23.24
N ASN A 77 -7.09 1.11 22.99
CA ASN A 77 -6.40 2.09 23.82
C ASN A 77 -5.44 2.91 22.97
N GLN A 78 -4.85 3.95 23.58
CA GLN A 78 -3.95 4.86 22.85
C GLN A 78 -2.68 4.18 22.35
N HIS A 79 -2.17 3.19 23.08
CA HIS A 79 -0.98 2.44 22.66
C HIS A 79 -1.25 1.69 21.35
N GLU A 80 -2.36 1.00 21.27
CA GLU A 80 -2.75 0.26 20.06
C GLU A 80 -3.03 1.21 18.88
N ALA A 81 -3.65 2.37 19.17
CA ALA A 81 -3.86 3.40 18.17
C ALA A 81 -2.53 3.90 17.61
N GLN A 82 -1.52 4.05 18.46
CA GLN A 82 -0.18 4.46 18.02
C GLN A 82 0.49 3.37 17.17
N LEU A 83 0.37 2.11 17.55
CA LEU A 83 0.89 0.99 16.75
C LEU A 83 0.27 0.97 15.34
N ARG A 84 -1.04 1.16 15.26
CA ARG A 84 -1.73 1.27 13.97
C ARG A 84 -1.20 2.46 13.17
N ARG A 85 -1.06 3.60 13.81
CA ARG A 85 -0.53 4.82 13.19
C ARG A 85 0.88 4.62 12.65
N ASP A 86 1.73 3.94 13.43
CA ASP A 86 3.13 3.67 13.03
C ASP A 86 3.18 2.84 11.74
N CYS A 87 2.28 1.87 11.58
CA CYS A 87 2.19 1.08 10.36
C CYS A 87 1.85 1.97 9.14
N PHE A 88 0.87 2.85 9.26
CA PHE A 88 0.49 3.74 8.16
C PHE A 88 1.54 4.81 7.88
N LEU A 89 2.23 5.31 8.90
CA LEU A 89 3.36 6.23 8.72
C LEU A 89 4.51 5.54 8.00
N SER A 90 4.79 4.29 8.34
CA SER A 90 5.82 3.50 7.65
C SER A 90 5.45 3.28 6.18
N ALA A 91 4.19 2.98 5.89
CA ALA A 91 3.71 2.86 4.53
C ALA A 91 3.88 4.17 3.76
N TYR A 92 3.55 5.29 4.37
CA TYR A 92 3.73 6.62 3.76
C TYR A 92 5.20 6.89 3.44
N ALA A 93 6.10 6.61 4.39
CA ALA A 93 7.53 6.80 4.18
C ALA A 93 8.07 5.91 3.05
N GLU A 94 7.60 4.66 2.97
CA GLU A 94 7.99 3.77 1.87
C GLU A 94 7.45 4.25 0.52
N LEU A 95 6.27 4.84 0.49
CA LEU A 95 5.72 5.44 -0.74
C LEU A 95 6.60 6.58 -1.24
N GLN A 96 7.07 7.45 -0.34
CA GLN A 96 7.99 8.53 -0.70
C GLN A 96 9.33 7.98 -1.20
N SER A 97 9.83 6.94 -0.55
CA SER A 97 11.06 6.26 -0.98
C SER A 97 10.90 5.65 -2.38
N LEU A 98 9.76 5.03 -2.66
CA LEU A 98 9.47 4.45 -3.97
C LEU A 98 9.52 5.51 -5.08
N VAL A 99 8.92 6.67 -4.85
CA VAL A 99 8.98 7.79 -5.81
C VAL A 99 10.43 8.16 -6.12
N SER A 100 11.26 8.35 -5.10
CA SER A 100 12.67 8.70 -5.27
C SER A 100 13.44 7.62 -6.05
N GLN A 101 13.16 6.36 -5.78
CA GLN A 101 13.84 5.27 -6.47
C GLN A 101 13.41 5.13 -7.92
N LEU A 102 12.15 5.43 -8.24
CA LEU A 102 11.68 5.48 -9.62
C LEU A 102 12.37 6.62 -10.41
N GLU A 103 12.60 7.76 -9.76
CA GLU A 103 13.36 8.86 -10.36
C GLU A 103 14.80 8.44 -10.67
N VAL A 104 15.46 7.72 -9.75
CA VAL A 104 16.80 7.19 -9.96
C VAL A 104 16.82 6.21 -11.14
N ALA A 105 15.87 5.29 -11.20
CA ALA A 105 15.77 4.34 -12.31
C ALA A 105 15.56 5.06 -13.63
N GLN A 106 14.75 6.11 -13.65
CA GLN A 106 14.51 6.92 -14.84
C GLN A 106 15.81 7.55 -15.36
N GLU A 107 16.64 8.08 -14.47
CA GLU A 107 17.93 8.65 -14.86
C GLU A 107 18.95 7.61 -15.31
N LEU A 108 18.97 6.44 -14.67
CA LEU A 108 19.97 5.42 -14.97
C LEU A 108 19.76 4.73 -16.31
N PHE A 109 18.52 4.37 -16.64
CA PHE A 109 18.28 3.61 -17.87
C PHE A 109 16.98 3.98 -18.60
N GLY A 110 16.17 4.86 -18.01
CA GLY A 110 14.90 5.27 -18.60
C GLY A 110 13.81 4.22 -18.43
N ILE A 111 12.63 4.72 -18.03
CA ILE A 111 11.41 3.93 -17.97
C ILE A 111 10.48 4.51 -19.04
N GLU A 112 9.81 3.66 -19.81
CA GLU A 112 8.87 4.13 -20.82
C GLU A 112 7.83 5.04 -20.17
N MET A 113 7.55 6.19 -20.82
CA MET A 113 6.75 7.28 -20.24
C MET A 113 5.36 6.82 -19.81
N GLN A 114 4.69 6.02 -20.61
CA GLN A 114 3.35 5.51 -20.28
C GLN A 114 3.38 4.61 -19.04
N THR A 115 4.41 3.78 -18.95
CA THR A 115 4.63 2.91 -17.78
C THR A 115 4.85 3.72 -16.51
N LEU A 116 5.74 4.71 -16.59
CA LEU A 116 6.06 5.56 -15.44
C LEU A 116 4.84 6.37 -14.99
N LYS A 117 4.11 6.91 -15.94
CA LYS A 117 2.89 7.68 -15.66
C LYS A 117 1.85 6.84 -14.91
N TYR A 118 1.58 5.65 -15.41
CA TYR A 118 0.63 4.74 -14.77
C TYR A 118 1.09 4.33 -13.37
N TRP A 119 2.38 4.04 -13.24
CA TRP A 119 2.98 3.69 -11.95
C TRP A 119 2.79 4.82 -10.93
N MET A 120 3.10 6.04 -11.34
CA MET A 120 2.94 7.21 -10.48
C MET A 120 1.48 7.49 -10.12
N GLU A 121 0.54 7.20 -11.00
CA GLU A 121 -0.88 7.31 -10.69
C GLU A 121 -1.29 6.37 -9.55
N ILE A 122 -0.79 5.13 -9.56
CA ILE A 122 -1.04 4.17 -8.49
C ILE A 122 -0.41 4.64 -7.18
N VAL A 123 0.82 5.12 -7.25
CA VAL A 123 1.56 5.63 -6.06
C VAL A 123 0.84 6.84 -5.47
N ASP A 124 0.48 7.81 -6.29
CA ASP A 124 -0.20 9.03 -5.84
C ASP A 124 -1.56 8.73 -5.22
N ALA A 125 -2.30 7.79 -5.81
CA ALA A 125 -3.57 7.33 -5.24
C ALA A 125 -3.36 6.74 -3.84
N GLU A 126 -2.35 5.90 -3.67
CA GLU A 126 -2.06 5.28 -2.37
C GLU A 126 -1.62 6.31 -1.33
N ILE A 127 -0.81 7.29 -1.72
CA ILE A 127 -0.40 8.38 -0.84
C ILE A 127 -1.63 9.12 -0.30
N ARG A 128 -2.56 9.46 -1.17
CA ARG A 128 -3.81 10.15 -0.76
C ARG A 128 -4.64 9.29 0.20
N LEU A 129 -4.78 8.00 -0.11
CA LEU A 129 -5.57 7.07 0.70
C LEU A 129 -4.95 6.87 2.08
N VAL A 130 -3.64 6.69 2.17
CA VAL A 130 -2.94 6.53 3.45
C VAL A 130 -3.02 7.81 4.28
N LYS A 131 -2.85 8.98 3.66
CA LYS A 131 -3.02 10.27 4.35
C LYS A 131 -4.43 10.42 4.92
N ALA A 132 -5.45 10.00 4.16
CA ALA A 132 -6.84 10.06 4.62
C ALA A 132 -7.06 9.15 5.83
N VAL A 133 -6.48 7.94 5.83
CA VAL A 133 -6.55 7.02 6.99
C VAL A 133 -5.89 7.66 8.21
N LEU A 134 -4.71 8.23 8.07
CA LEU A 134 -3.99 8.88 9.16
C LEU A 134 -4.79 10.03 9.76
N LYS A 135 -5.42 10.83 8.91
CA LYS A 135 -6.27 11.95 9.34
C LYS A 135 -7.52 11.45 10.06
N ASN A 136 -8.21 10.47 9.48
CA ASN A 136 -9.45 9.93 10.04
C ASN A 136 -9.20 9.21 11.37
N ASP A 137 -8.12 8.47 11.47
CA ASP A 137 -7.74 7.76 12.70
C ASP A 137 -7.44 8.73 13.84
N ARG A 138 -6.82 9.86 13.55
CA ARG A 138 -6.54 10.87 14.56
C ARG A 138 -7.82 11.34 15.25
N ALA A 139 -8.86 11.57 14.48
CA ALA A 139 -10.17 11.99 15.00
C ALA A 139 -10.89 10.82 15.68
N ARG A 140 -10.87 9.63 15.03
CA ARG A 140 -11.63 8.45 15.49
C ARG A 140 -11.14 7.93 16.85
N TYR A 141 -9.82 7.91 17.06
CA TYR A 141 -9.21 7.29 18.25
C TYR A 141 -8.75 8.29 19.30
N LYS A 142 -9.14 9.56 19.15
CA LYS A 142 -8.73 10.64 20.05
C LYS A 142 -9.12 10.39 21.51
N THR A 143 -10.28 9.79 21.73
CA THR A 143 -10.87 9.61 23.07
C THR A 143 -10.64 8.26 23.70
N LEU A 144 -9.81 7.41 23.10
CA LEU A 144 -9.51 6.11 23.67
C LEU A 144 -8.72 6.25 25.00
N PRO A 145 -8.88 5.31 25.95
CA PRO A 145 -8.10 5.31 27.18
C PRO A 145 -6.62 5.07 26.89
N GLN A 146 -5.77 5.44 27.86
CA GLN A 146 -4.32 5.26 27.77
C GLN A 146 -3.90 3.78 27.73
#